data_a21efa70a9c41282bcb3ae7d4e17cbc3
#
_entry.id   a21efa70a9c41282bcb3ae7d4e17cbc3
#
_cell.length_a   1.000
_cell.length_b   1.000
_cell.length_c   1.000
_cell.angle_alpha   90.00
_cell.angle_beta   90.00
_cell.angle_gamma   90.00
#
_symmetry.space_group_name_H-M   'P 1'
#
loop_
_entity.id
_entity.type
_entity.pdbx_description
1 polymer ?
#
loop_
_entity_poly.entity_id
_entity_poly.type
_entity_poly.pdbx_seq_one_letter_code
_entity_poly.pdbx_strand_id
1 'polypeptide(L)'
;KGYTVIASDFINEAFAVRANLEKWQMGLGHAFEINPATPDQVVYQIADAQLVRQLFPEASPKYMPPTKYMPGDIFQGHIIDAMFNFTGIFTGQDIMLLGMLTEALHTPLLQDRYVSIKNAKYLFEACRHLRDEIQFRPGGLIEKRAGELLVKAVGQLEHVRETGLFTALQKGEFADVQRDSEGGRGAGGVVDRAADYFNPVFAALREGRMSGPPTGPAPGE
;
A
#
# COMPACT_ATOMS: atom_id res chain seq x y z
N LYS A 1 -1.47 9.16 -9.37
CA LYS A 1 -0.43 9.68 -8.48
C LYS A 1 0.52 8.60 -7.92
N GLY A 2 0.85 7.57 -8.69
CA GLY A 2 1.76 6.50 -8.23
C GLY A 2 3.12 7.02 -7.73
N TYR A 3 3.62 8.11 -8.28
CA TYR A 3 4.88 8.70 -7.84
C TYR A 3 4.87 9.22 -6.39
N THR A 4 3.73 9.68 -5.86
CA THR A 4 3.64 10.11 -4.46
C THR A 4 3.65 8.91 -3.51
N VAL A 5 3.12 7.76 -3.95
CA VAL A 5 3.23 6.49 -3.20
C VAL A 5 4.70 6.08 -3.12
N ILE A 6 5.41 6.05 -4.24
CA ILE A 6 6.83 5.70 -4.29
C ILE A 6 7.67 6.65 -3.43
N ALA A 7 7.43 7.96 -3.52
CA ALA A 7 8.11 8.94 -2.67
C ALA A 7 7.83 8.69 -1.18
N SER A 8 6.59 8.34 -0.81
CA SER A 8 6.24 7.99 0.57
C SER A 8 6.92 6.72 1.04
N ASP A 9 7.10 5.72 0.16
CA ASP A 9 7.79 4.49 0.49
C ASP A 9 9.27 4.73 0.84
N PHE A 10 9.97 5.58 0.10
CA PHE A 10 11.34 6.01 0.44
C PHE A 10 11.41 6.73 1.80
N ILE A 11 10.44 7.60 2.09
CA ILE A 11 10.35 8.28 3.38
C ILE A 11 10.11 7.27 4.50
N ASN A 12 9.17 6.33 4.29
CA ASN A 12 8.86 5.28 5.24
C ASN A 12 10.06 4.36 5.49
N GLU A 13 10.79 3.95 4.45
CA GLU A 13 12.03 3.18 4.59
C GLU A 13 13.05 3.94 5.43
N ALA A 14 13.28 5.22 5.14
CA ALA A 14 14.23 6.04 5.88
C ALA A 14 13.88 6.13 7.39
N PHE A 15 12.61 6.31 7.72
CA PHE A 15 12.16 6.32 9.12
C PHE A 15 12.26 4.94 9.78
N ALA A 16 11.91 3.89 9.06
CA ALA A 16 11.97 2.52 9.56
C ALA A 16 13.43 2.10 9.88
N VAL A 17 14.37 2.39 8.97
CA VAL A 17 15.80 2.17 9.19
C VAL A 17 16.28 2.96 10.41
N ARG A 18 15.89 4.23 10.54
CA ARG A 18 16.23 5.06 11.70
C ARG A 18 15.64 4.54 13.01
N ALA A 19 14.52 3.81 12.94
CA ALA A 19 13.90 3.12 14.06
C ALA A 19 14.47 1.72 14.30
N ASN A 20 15.56 1.34 13.64
CA ASN A 20 16.23 0.03 13.71
C ASN A 20 15.34 -1.14 13.26
N LEU A 21 14.43 -0.92 12.32
CA LEU A 21 13.70 -2.00 11.66
C LEU A 21 14.56 -2.61 10.55
N GLU A 22 14.57 -3.93 10.49
CA GLU A 22 15.15 -4.65 9.38
C GLU A 22 14.30 -4.45 8.11
N LYS A 23 14.92 -4.42 6.94
CA LYS A 23 14.23 -4.12 5.70
C LYS A 23 13.09 -5.10 5.38
N TRP A 24 13.27 -6.39 5.66
CA TRP A 24 12.23 -7.40 5.48
C TRP A 24 10.98 -7.20 6.35
N GLN A 25 11.07 -6.40 7.42
CA GLN A 25 9.94 -6.05 8.29
C GLN A 25 9.08 -4.91 7.72
N MET A 26 9.50 -4.30 6.61
CA MET A 26 8.83 -3.16 6.00
C MET A 26 7.83 -3.61 4.95
N GLY A 27 6.55 -3.40 5.21
CA GLY A 27 5.47 -3.63 4.23
C GLY A 27 5.30 -2.42 3.31
N LEU A 28 6.31 -2.11 2.50
CA LEU A 28 6.29 -0.99 1.56
C LEU A 28 5.36 -1.28 0.38
N GLY A 29 4.98 -0.24 -0.34
CA GLY A 29 4.03 -0.34 -1.45
C GLY A 29 2.58 -0.14 -1.01
N HIS A 30 1.73 0.12 -2.01
CA HIS A 30 0.33 0.47 -1.78
C HIS A 30 -0.51 0.28 -3.04
N ALA A 31 -1.81 0.53 -2.94
CA ALA A 31 -2.65 0.74 -4.12
C ALA A 31 -2.22 2.01 -4.85
N PHE A 32 -2.02 1.93 -6.16
CA PHE A 32 -1.65 3.10 -6.96
C PHE A 32 -2.85 3.93 -7.39
N GLU A 33 -4.06 3.51 -7.03
CA GLU A 33 -5.33 4.23 -7.26
C GLU A 33 -5.52 4.67 -8.72
N ILE A 34 -5.19 3.80 -9.66
CA ILE A 34 -5.43 4.03 -11.09
C ILE A 34 -6.89 3.70 -11.37
N ASN A 35 -7.61 4.67 -11.98
CA ASN A 35 -9.02 4.46 -12.35
C ASN A 35 -9.14 3.27 -13.32
N PRO A 36 -9.94 2.24 -13.01
CA PRO A 36 -10.13 1.07 -13.88
C PRO A 36 -10.68 1.38 -15.28
N ALA A 37 -11.33 2.53 -15.45
CA ALA A 37 -11.80 2.99 -16.76
C ALA A 37 -10.67 3.59 -17.63
N THR A 38 -9.46 3.77 -17.09
CA THR A 38 -8.31 4.28 -17.85
C THR A 38 -7.83 3.20 -18.83
N PRO A 39 -7.66 3.49 -20.12
CA PRO A 39 -7.03 2.57 -21.05
C PRO A 39 -5.64 2.15 -20.54
N ASP A 40 -5.26 0.90 -20.76
CA ASP A 40 -3.99 0.31 -20.30
C ASP A 40 -3.77 0.33 -18.76
N GLN A 41 -4.85 0.48 -17.98
CA GLN A 41 -4.79 0.56 -16.52
C GLN A 41 -4.00 -0.60 -15.90
N VAL A 42 -4.20 -1.84 -16.35
CA VAL A 42 -3.47 -3.02 -15.85
C VAL A 42 -1.98 -2.95 -16.19
N VAL A 43 -1.64 -2.45 -17.37
CA VAL A 43 -0.24 -2.24 -17.77
C VAL A 43 0.44 -1.22 -16.84
N TYR A 44 -0.26 -0.14 -16.50
CA TYR A 44 0.25 0.87 -15.56
C TYR A 44 0.35 0.32 -14.14
N GLN A 45 -0.61 -0.50 -13.69
CA GLN A 45 -0.53 -1.18 -12.39
C GLN A 45 0.70 -2.09 -12.31
N ILE A 46 0.95 -2.88 -13.35
CA ILE A 46 2.13 -3.75 -13.44
C ILE A 46 3.41 -2.90 -13.37
N ALA A 47 3.48 -1.80 -14.12
CA ALA A 47 4.63 -0.91 -14.12
C ALA A 47 4.94 -0.34 -12.72
N ASP A 48 3.89 0.16 -12.05
CA ASP A 48 4.00 0.79 -10.73
C ASP A 48 4.42 -0.27 -9.68
N ALA A 49 3.78 -1.45 -9.68
CA ALA A 49 4.09 -2.54 -8.75
C ALA A 49 5.49 -3.15 -8.98
N GLN A 50 5.87 -3.35 -10.24
CA GLN A 50 7.20 -3.85 -10.60
C GLN A 50 8.30 -2.87 -10.20
N LEU A 51 8.07 -1.57 -10.36
CA LEU A 51 9.02 -0.55 -9.93
C LEU A 51 9.25 -0.60 -8.42
N VAL A 52 8.20 -0.69 -7.61
CA VAL A 52 8.32 -0.84 -6.15
C VAL A 52 9.10 -2.10 -5.79
N ARG A 53 8.81 -3.24 -6.44
CA ARG A 53 9.57 -4.48 -6.20
C ARG A 53 11.07 -4.34 -6.50
N GLN A 54 11.42 -3.57 -7.53
CA GLN A 54 12.82 -3.33 -7.92
C GLN A 54 13.52 -2.33 -6.99
N LEU A 55 12.82 -1.28 -6.54
CA LEU A 55 13.38 -0.27 -5.66
C LEU A 55 13.62 -0.80 -4.24
N PHE A 56 12.78 -1.71 -3.78
CA PHE A 56 12.82 -2.24 -2.41
C PHE A 56 12.95 -3.78 -2.42
N PRO A 57 14.07 -4.32 -2.92
CA PRO A 57 14.21 -5.77 -3.13
C PRO A 57 14.25 -6.58 -1.82
N GLU A 58 14.70 -5.98 -0.73
CA GLU A 58 14.82 -6.61 0.58
C GLU A 58 13.57 -6.42 1.46
N ALA A 59 12.68 -5.49 1.10
CA ALA A 59 11.42 -5.27 1.81
C ALA A 59 10.38 -6.30 1.40
N SER A 60 9.29 -6.37 2.16
CA SER A 60 8.10 -7.17 1.84
C SER A 60 7.02 -6.27 1.23
N PRO A 61 7.07 -6.00 -0.10
CA PRO A 61 6.12 -5.09 -0.72
C PRO A 61 4.69 -5.56 -0.55
N LYS A 62 3.85 -4.61 -0.19
CA LYS A 62 2.41 -4.78 0.01
C LYS A 62 1.66 -4.23 -1.19
N TYR A 63 0.67 -4.96 -1.67
CA TYR A 63 -0.18 -4.54 -2.76
C TYR A 63 -1.65 -4.59 -2.35
N MET A 64 -2.38 -3.52 -2.68
CA MET A 64 -3.79 -3.34 -2.30
C MET A 64 -4.66 -3.06 -3.54
N PRO A 65 -5.92 -3.53 -3.54
CA PRO A 65 -6.88 -3.16 -4.58
C PRO A 65 -7.28 -1.68 -4.50
N PRO A 66 -7.77 -1.08 -5.60
CA PRO A 66 -8.14 0.33 -5.67
C PRO A 66 -9.51 0.57 -5.04
N THR A 67 -9.60 0.60 -3.74
CA THR A 67 -10.87 0.79 -3.02
C THR A 67 -11.59 2.08 -3.44
N LYS A 68 -10.84 3.13 -3.78
CA LYS A 68 -11.38 4.42 -4.25
C LYS A 68 -12.24 4.31 -5.52
N TYR A 69 -11.93 3.35 -6.38
CA TYR A 69 -12.57 3.19 -7.69
C TYR A 69 -13.38 1.91 -7.79
N MET A 70 -13.64 1.24 -6.68
CA MET A 70 -14.47 0.04 -6.70
C MET A 70 -15.90 0.42 -7.10
N PRO A 71 -16.45 -0.19 -8.14
CA PRO A 71 -17.80 0.14 -8.62
C PRO A 71 -18.88 -0.46 -7.73
N GLY A 72 -20.11 0.05 -7.87
CA GLY A 72 -21.30 -0.57 -7.28
C GLY A 72 -21.77 -1.86 -8.01
N ASP A 73 -21.15 -2.22 -9.12
CA ASP A 73 -21.37 -3.46 -9.85
C ASP A 73 -20.47 -4.56 -9.28
N ILE A 74 -21.08 -5.57 -8.65
CA ILE A 74 -20.36 -6.67 -8.00
C ILE A 74 -19.59 -7.54 -9.00
N PHE A 75 -20.06 -7.70 -10.24
CA PHE A 75 -19.37 -8.47 -11.27
C PHE A 75 -18.12 -7.74 -11.74
N GLN A 76 -18.24 -6.45 -12.01
CA GLN A 76 -17.09 -5.62 -12.37
C GLN A 76 -16.11 -5.51 -11.19
N GLY A 77 -16.59 -5.37 -9.96
CA GLY A 77 -15.75 -5.36 -8.76
C GLY A 77 -14.95 -6.64 -8.60
N HIS A 78 -15.56 -7.79 -8.84
CA HIS A 78 -14.87 -9.08 -8.80
C HIS A 78 -13.78 -9.22 -9.88
N ILE A 79 -14.03 -8.71 -11.09
CA ILE A 79 -13.02 -8.70 -12.16
C ILE A 79 -11.86 -7.77 -11.81
N ILE A 80 -12.14 -6.60 -11.24
CA ILE A 80 -11.12 -5.66 -10.78
C ILE A 80 -10.25 -6.32 -9.71
N ASP A 81 -10.83 -6.96 -8.71
CA ASP A 81 -10.10 -7.69 -7.67
C ASP A 81 -9.24 -8.81 -8.26
N ALA A 82 -9.76 -9.55 -9.24
CA ALA A 82 -9.00 -10.59 -9.93
C ALA A 82 -7.77 -10.02 -10.65
N MET A 83 -7.92 -8.91 -11.37
CA MET A 83 -6.81 -8.25 -12.07
C MET A 83 -5.78 -7.68 -11.09
N PHE A 84 -6.21 -7.26 -9.92
CA PHE A 84 -5.31 -6.85 -8.83
C PHE A 84 -4.51 -8.01 -8.28
N ASN A 85 -5.17 -9.10 -7.93
CA ASN A 85 -4.50 -10.32 -7.47
C ASN A 85 -3.50 -10.81 -8.53
N PHE A 86 -3.91 -10.82 -9.80
CA PHE A 86 -3.02 -11.14 -10.92
C PHE A 86 -1.77 -10.24 -10.94
N THR A 87 -1.96 -8.92 -10.87
CA THR A 87 -0.87 -7.95 -10.89
C THR A 87 0.11 -8.18 -9.74
N GLY A 88 -0.40 -8.39 -8.52
CA GLY A 88 0.44 -8.64 -7.36
C GLY A 88 1.27 -9.93 -7.48
N ILE A 89 0.66 -11.02 -7.96
CA ILE A 89 1.34 -12.30 -8.21
C ILE A 89 2.39 -12.12 -9.31
N PHE A 90 2.00 -11.52 -10.42
CA PHE A 90 2.85 -11.34 -11.59
C PHE A 90 4.08 -10.46 -11.32
N THR A 91 3.95 -9.47 -10.43
CA THR A 91 5.05 -8.58 -10.01
C THR A 91 5.79 -9.05 -8.77
N GLY A 92 5.38 -10.15 -8.16
CA GLY A 92 6.03 -10.76 -7.00
C GLY A 92 5.93 -9.92 -5.73
N GLN A 93 4.74 -9.43 -5.43
CA GLN A 93 4.48 -8.76 -4.17
C GLN A 93 4.36 -9.79 -3.03
N ASP A 94 4.94 -9.50 -1.87
CA ASP A 94 4.98 -10.46 -0.76
C ASP A 94 3.71 -10.46 0.07
N ILE A 95 3.03 -9.31 0.15
CA ILE A 95 1.80 -9.14 0.93
C ILE A 95 0.68 -8.67 0.02
N MET A 96 -0.36 -9.49 -0.12
CA MET A 96 -1.57 -9.15 -0.88
C MET A 96 -2.72 -8.85 0.08
N LEU A 97 -3.24 -7.63 0.01
CA LEU A 97 -4.51 -7.30 0.65
C LEU A 97 -5.64 -7.64 -0.33
N LEU A 98 -6.58 -8.45 0.13
CA LEU A 98 -7.66 -8.90 -0.72
C LEU A 98 -8.78 -7.87 -0.78
N GLY A 99 -9.13 -7.45 -1.99
CA GLY A 99 -10.31 -6.63 -2.25
C GLY A 99 -11.59 -7.43 -2.12
N MET A 100 -12.65 -6.75 -1.74
CA MET A 100 -14.00 -7.31 -1.66
C MET A 100 -14.89 -6.65 -2.69
N LEU A 101 -15.57 -7.45 -3.49
CA LEU A 101 -16.43 -6.97 -4.57
C LEU A 101 -17.56 -6.02 -4.13
N THR A 102 -17.85 -5.99 -2.83
CA THR A 102 -18.91 -5.17 -2.23
C THR A 102 -18.39 -3.98 -1.42
N GLU A 103 -17.09 -3.71 -1.40
CA GLU A 103 -16.51 -2.62 -0.58
C GLU A 103 -17.12 -1.24 -0.84
N ALA A 104 -17.54 -0.97 -2.08
CA ALA A 104 -18.18 0.29 -2.43
C ALA A 104 -19.66 0.37 -2.02
N LEU A 105 -20.28 -0.73 -1.62
CA LEU A 105 -21.71 -0.82 -1.34
C LEU A 105 -22.00 -0.84 0.17
N HIS A 106 -21.27 -1.66 0.89
CA HIS A 106 -21.44 -1.85 2.34
C HIS A 106 -20.22 -2.52 2.96
N THR A 107 -20.20 -2.66 4.28
CA THR A 107 -19.20 -3.48 4.96
C THR A 107 -19.28 -4.92 4.46
N PRO A 108 -18.17 -5.51 3.95
CA PRO A 108 -18.19 -6.83 3.36
C PRO A 108 -18.72 -7.90 4.30
N LEU A 109 -19.64 -8.72 3.79
CA LEU A 109 -20.22 -9.85 4.48
C LEU A 109 -19.30 -11.08 4.41
N LEU A 110 -19.66 -12.15 5.12
CA LEU A 110 -18.85 -13.37 5.16
C LEU A 110 -18.70 -14.02 3.78
N GLN A 111 -19.78 -14.05 2.98
CA GLN A 111 -19.75 -14.57 1.61
C GLN A 111 -18.82 -13.77 0.69
N ASP A 112 -18.74 -12.45 0.86
CA ASP A 112 -17.87 -11.60 0.04
C ASP A 112 -16.41 -11.94 0.31
N ARG A 113 -16.06 -12.13 1.58
CA ARG A 113 -14.73 -12.57 2.02
C ARG A 113 -14.40 -13.96 1.47
N TYR A 114 -15.36 -14.87 1.50
CA TYR A 114 -15.18 -16.21 0.95
C TYR A 114 -14.89 -16.19 -0.55
N VAL A 115 -15.64 -15.40 -1.33
CA VAL A 115 -15.44 -15.24 -2.78
C VAL A 115 -14.08 -14.61 -3.07
N SER A 116 -13.69 -13.59 -2.31
CA SER A 116 -12.37 -12.94 -2.45
C SER A 116 -11.21 -13.92 -2.18
N ILE A 117 -11.30 -14.71 -1.12
CA ILE A 117 -10.30 -15.74 -0.81
C ILE A 117 -10.25 -16.81 -1.93
N LYS A 118 -11.41 -17.24 -2.43
CA LYS A 118 -11.47 -18.21 -3.54
C LYS A 118 -10.82 -17.66 -4.80
N ASN A 119 -11.08 -16.40 -5.15
CA ASN A 119 -10.45 -15.71 -6.28
C ASN A 119 -8.93 -15.69 -6.13
N ALA A 120 -8.44 -15.21 -4.99
CA ALA A 120 -7.00 -15.16 -4.72
C ALA A 120 -6.35 -16.54 -4.81
N LYS A 121 -6.91 -17.55 -4.13
CA LYS A 121 -6.38 -18.94 -4.18
C LYS A 121 -6.32 -19.47 -5.60
N TYR A 122 -7.36 -19.27 -6.39
CA TYR A 122 -7.38 -19.70 -7.78
C TYR A 122 -6.24 -19.06 -8.58
N LEU A 123 -6.08 -17.73 -8.47
CA LEU A 123 -5.05 -17.00 -9.21
C LEU A 123 -3.64 -17.36 -8.76
N PHE A 124 -3.41 -17.54 -7.45
CA PHE A 124 -2.11 -18.00 -6.95
C PHE A 124 -1.70 -19.35 -7.52
N GLU A 125 -2.65 -20.28 -7.66
CA GLU A 125 -2.39 -21.58 -8.28
C GLU A 125 -2.24 -21.47 -9.81
N ALA A 126 -3.17 -20.79 -10.47
CA ALA A 126 -3.20 -20.67 -11.93
C ALA A 126 -2.01 -19.88 -12.50
N CYS A 127 -1.49 -18.92 -11.76
CA CYS A 127 -0.40 -18.03 -12.17
C CYS A 127 0.93 -18.31 -11.44
N ARG A 128 1.08 -19.45 -10.76
CA ARG A 128 2.19 -19.77 -9.86
C ARG A 128 3.58 -19.47 -10.44
N HIS A 129 3.83 -19.83 -11.68
CA HIS A 129 5.11 -19.67 -12.35
C HIS A 129 5.11 -18.61 -13.46
N LEU A 130 3.98 -17.90 -13.63
CA LEU A 130 3.81 -16.99 -14.76
C LEU A 130 4.86 -15.87 -14.77
N ARG A 131 5.25 -15.39 -13.60
CA ARG A 131 6.27 -14.35 -13.46
C ARG A 131 7.62 -14.79 -14.05
N ASP A 132 7.99 -16.04 -13.87
CA ASP A 132 9.29 -16.55 -14.28
C ASP A 132 9.35 -16.86 -15.79
N GLU A 133 8.19 -16.99 -16.43
CA GLU A 133 8.03 -17.30 -17.85
C GLU A 133 7.90 -16.07 -18.76
N ILE A 134 7.72 -14.86 -18.19
CA ILE A 134 7.45 -13.66 -18.97
C ILE A 134 8.50 -12.58 -18.69
N GLN A 135 8.98 -11.95 -19.75
CA GLN A 135 9.82 -10.75 -19.66
C GLN A 135 9.10 -9.55 -20.26
N PHE A 136 9.25 -8.40 -19.64
CA PHE A 136 8.72 -7.16 -20.17
C PHE A 136 9.54 -6.71 -21.38
N ARG A 137 8.84 -6.23 -22.41
CA ARG A 137 9.50 -5.73 -23.62
C ARG A 137 10.35 -4.51 -23.28
N PRO A 138 11.66 -4.51 -23.59
CA PRO A 138 12.52 -3.35 -23.45
C PRO A 138 11.97 -2.15 -24.26
N GLY A 139 12.00 -0.95 -23.68
CA GLY A 139 11.41 0.25 -24.25
C GLY A 139 9.89 0.25 -24.38
N GLY A 140 9.20 -0.72 -23.76
CA GLY A 140 7.75 -0.84 -23.76
C GLY A 140 7.06 0.15 -22.81
N LEU A 141 5.72 0.07 -22.76
CA LEU A 141 4.92 0.96 -21.91
C LEU A 141 5.24 0.81 -20.42
N ILE A 142 5.50 -0.43 -19.96
CA ILE A 142 5.82 -0.72 -18.56
C ILE A 142 7.11 0.00 -18.15
N GLU A 143 8.18 -0.15 -18.93
CA GLU A 143 9.46 0.49 -18.64
C GLU A 143 9.39 2.02 -18.72
N LYS A 144 8.72 2.56 -19.74
CA LYS A 144 8.50 4.01 -19.87
C LYS A 144 7.74 4.58 -18.68
N ARG A 145 6.64 3.91 -18.28
CA ARG A 145 5.84 4.32 -17.13
C ARG A 145 6.66 4.29 -15.84
N ALA A 146 7.42 3.22 -15.61
CA ALA A 146 8.28 3.08 -14.43
C ALA A 146 9.32 4.22 -14.39
N GLY A 147 9.98 4.53 -15.50
CA GLY A 147 10.93 5.64 -15.59
C GLY A 147 10.30 7.01 -15.30
N GLU A 148 9.12 7.30 -15.87
CA GLU A 148 8.39 8.53 -15.59
C GLU A 148 8.02 8.68 -14.11
N LEU A 149 7.60 7.59 -13.48
CA LEU A 149 7.24 7.59 -12.07
C LEU A 149 8.46 7.82 -11.17
N LEU A 150 9.57 7.18 -11.49
CA LEU A 150 10.82 7.36 -10.73
C LEU A 150 11.29 8.82 -10.77
N VAL A 151 11.32 9.43 -11.95
CA VAL A 151 11.69 10.85 -12.11
C VAL A 151 10.77 11.76 -11.28
N LYS A 152 9.45 11.52 -11.34
CA LYS A 152 8.48 12.30 -10.57
C LYS A 152 8.59 12.06 -9.05
N ALA A 153 8.91 10.83 -8.64
CA ALA A 153 9.10 10.51 -7.22
C ALA A 153 10.35 11.22 -6.66
N VAL A 154 11.45 11.24 -7.42
CA VAL A 154 12.65 11.99 -7.05
C VAL A 154 12.34 13.48 -6.93
N GLY A 155 11.65 14.08 -7.91
CA GLY A 155 11.23 15.49 -7.83
C GLY A 155 10.34 15.77 -6.61
N GLN A 156 9.44 14.84 -6.24
CA GLN A 156 8.64 14.98 -5.02
C GLN A 156 9.50 14.94 -3.75
N LEU A 157 10.50 14.06 -3.69
CA LEU A 157 11.42 13.98 -2.55
C LEU A 157 12.29 15.24 -2.43
N GLU A 158 12.77 15.80 -3.55
CA GLU A 158 13.50 17.06 -3.58
C GLU A 158 12.63 18.21 -3.07
N HIS A 159 11.38 18.28 -3.54
CA HIS A 159 10.42 19.26 -3.06
C HIS A 159 10.16 19.14 -1.54
N VAL A 160 9.97 17.91 -1.03
CA VAL A 160 9.80 17.66 0.42
C VAL A 160 11.05 18.05 1.21
N ARG A 161 12.24 17.82 0.66
CA ARG A 161 13.50 18.27 1.28
C ARG A 161 13.56 19.79 1.46
N GLU A 162 13.06 20.54 0.46
CA GLU A 162 13.06 22.01 0.48
C GLU A 162 11.96 22.59 1.39
N THR A 163 10.76 22.03 1.31
CA THR A 163 9.57 22.58 2.00
C THR A 163 9.37 22.01 3.40
N GLY A 164 9.94 20.84 3.69
CA GLY A 164 9.74 20.09 4.91
C GLY A 164 8.57 19.11 4.82
N LEU A 165 8.76 17.91 5.40
CA LEU A 165 7.78 16.83 5.36
C LEU A 165 6.43 17.22 5.98
N PHE A 166 6.44 17.88 7.13
CA PHE A 166 5.20 18.28 7.80
C PHE A 166 4.41 19.30 6.98
N THR A 167 5.09 20.22 6.31
CA THR A 167 4.45 21.17 5.40
C THR A 167 3.78 20.47 4.22
N ALA A 168 4.48 19.50 3.62
CA ALA A 168 3.94 18.70 2.52
C ALA A 168 2.70 17.87 2.96
N LEU A 169 2.73 17.29 4.17
CA LEU A 169 1.61 16.57 4.74
C LEU A 169 0.41 17.50 5.01
N GLN A 170 0.63 18.69 5.57
CA GLN A 170 -0.42 19.69 5.81
C GLN A 170 -1.11 20.11 4.51
N LYS A 171 -0.32 20.28 3.45
CA LYS A 171 -0.84 20.64 2.12
C LYS A 171 -1.55 19.49 1.38
N GLY A 172 -1.48 18.27 1.90
CA GLY A 172 -2.10 17.10 1.29
C GLY A 172 -1.38 16.58 0.05
N GLU A 173 -0.08 16.80 -0.08
CA GLU A 173 0.68 16.46 -1.29
C GLU A 173 0.75 14.96 -1.58
N PHE A 174 0.65 14.12 -0.53
CA PHE A 174 0.69 12.65 -0.67
C PHE A 174 -0.69 12.02 -0.86
N ALA A 175 -1.72 12.51 -0.16
CA ALA A 175 -3.02 11.84 -0.07
C ALA A 175 -4.21 12.69 -0.50
N ASP A 176 -3.99 13.88 -1.04
CA ASP A 176 -5.05 14.87 -1.37
C ASP A 176 -5.94 15.27 -0.16
N VAL A 177 -5.45 15.07 1.05
CA VAL A 177 -6.14 15.44 2.28
C VAL A 177 -5.27 16.44 3.03
N GLN A 178 -5.70 17.68 3.04
CA GLN A 178 -5.05 18.72 3.83
C GLN A 178 -5.22 18.45 5.32
N ARG A 179 -4.17 18.71 6.10
CA ARG A 179 -4.17 18.49 7.54
C ARG A 179 -3.74 19.76 8.25
N ASP A 180 -4.49 20.13 9.26
CA ASP A 180 -4.11 21.20 10.17
C ASP A 180 -3.07 20.67 11.18
N SER A 181 -2.10 21.52 11.57
CA SER A 181 -1.11 21.17 12.59
C SER A 181 -1.73 20.81 13.94
N GLU A 182 -2.84 21.43 14.29
CA GLU A 182 -3.56 21.23 15.54
C GLU A 182 -4.72 20.24 15.43
N GLY A 183 -5.19 19.97 14.23
CA GLY A 183 -6.43 19.24 13.94
C GLY A 183 -6.30 17.73 13.74
N GLY A 184 -5.11 17.14 13.79
CA GLY A 184 -4.92 15.72 13.54
C GLY A 184 -5.36 15.29 12.13
N ARG A 185 -6.33 14.39 11.98
CA ARG A 185 -6.79 13.86 10.70
C ARG A 185 -7.71 14.81 9.94
N GLY A 186 -7.30 16.07 9.74
CA GLY A 186 -8.11 17.09 9.10
C GLY A 186 -9.25 17.59 10.01
N ALA A 187 -9.68 18.84 9.79
CA ALA A 187 -10.67 19.51 10.64
C ALA A 187 -12.02 18.75 10.72
N GLY A 188 -12.38 17.96 9.72
CA GLY A 188 -13.62 17.18 9.70
C GLY A 188 -13.46 15.73 10.18
N GLY A 189 -12.29 15.30 10.62
CA GLY A 189 -12.02 13.91 10.95
C GLY A 189 -11.59 13.64 12.39
N VAL A 190 -11.64 14.63 13.24
CA VAL A 190 -11.40 14.44 14.67
C VAL A 190 -12.64 13.80 15.28
N VAL A 191 -12.50 12.57 15.74
CA VAL A 191 -13.55 11.92 16.53
C VAL A 191 -13.48 12.51 17.93
N ASP A 192 -14.53 13.18 18.37
CA ASP A 192 -14.68 13.58 19.76
C ASP A 192 -14.67 12.31 20.63
N ARG A 193 -13.73 12.28 21.55
CA ARG A 193 -13.63 11.15 22.48
C ARG A 193 -14.54 11.43 23.66
N ALA A 194 -15.27 10.41 24.08
CA ALA A 194 -16.00 10.48 25.33
C ALA A 194 -15.06 10.82 26.50
N ALA A 195 -15.54 11.54 27.51
CA ALA A 195 -14.70 11.98 28.62
C ALA A 195 -14.10 10.81 29.42
N ASP A 196 -14.71 9.66 29.38
CA ASP A 196 -14.31 8.41 30.00
C ASP A 196 -13.51 7.48 29.05
N TYR A 197 -13.13 7.94 27.86
CA TYR A 197 -12.38 7.12 26.91
C TYR A 197 -11.04 6.69 27.48
N PHE A 198 -10.89 5.38 27.62
CA PHE A 198 -9.63 4.76 28.03
C PHE A 198 -8.82 4.31 26.81
N ASN A 199 -7.59 4.80 26.68
CA ASN A 199 -6.65 4.35 25.67
C ASN A 199 -5.67 3.33 26.28
N PRO A 200 -5.84 2.03 26.00
CA PRO A 200 -4.99 0.97 26.58
C PRO A 200 -3.52 1.08 26.15
N VAL A 201 -3.26 1.63 24.96
CA VAL A 201 -1.89 1.79 24.45
C VAL A 201 -1.17 2.88 25.24
N PHE A 202 -1.80 4.02 25.49
CA PHE A 202 -1.22 5.08 26.31
C PHE A 202 -1.01 4.64 27.76
N ALA A 203 -1.93 3.88 28.32
CA ALA A 203 -1.79 3.32 29.66
C ALA A 203 -0.56 2.40 29.74
N ALA A 204 -0.43 1.46 28.80
CA ALA A 204 0.71 0.53 28.72
C ALA A 204 2.05 1.25 28.50
N LEU A 205 2.09 2.30 27.68
CA LEU A 205 3.29 3.11 27.47
C LEU A 205 3.70 3.88 28.74
N ARG A 206 2.75 4.47 29.48
CA ARG A 206 3.00 5.17 30.75
C ARG A 206 3.50 4.22 31.84
N GLU A 207 3.00 2.99 31.86
CA GLU A 207 3.41 1.97 32.81
C GLU A 207 4.74 1.28 32.44
N GLY A 208 5.36 1.66 31.33
CA GLY A 208 6.62 1.07 30.87
C GLY A 208 6.50 -0.38 30.36
N ARG A 209 5.27 -0.89 30.20
CA ARG A 209 5.02 -2.28 29.80
C ARG A 209 5.28 -2.58 28.33
N MET A 210 5.54 -1.55 27.51
CA MET A 210 5.86 -1.68 26.09
C MET A 210 7.31 -1.28 25.77
N SER A 211 8.16 -1.13 26.75
CA SER A 211 9.58 -0.83 26.57
C SER A 211 10.41 -2.11 26.61
N GLY A 212 10.67 -2.68 25.46
CA GLY A 212 11.65 -3.74 25.24
C GLY A 212 11.13 -4.89 24.36
N PRO A 213 12.00 -5.49 23.55
CA PRO A 213 11.66 -6.76 22.94
C PRO A 213 11.39 -7.80 24.03
N PRO A 214 10.50 -8.78 23.82
CA PRO A 214 10.24 -9.81 24.80
C PRO A 214 11.56 -10.56 25.08
N THR A 215 12.07 -10.42 26.30
CA THR A 215 13.14 -11.27 26.82
C THR A 215 12.53 -12.64 27.18
N GLY A 216 12.10 -13.39 26.17
CA GLY A 216 11.77 -14.80 26.32
C GLY A 216 12.99 -15.63 25.93
N PRO A 217 13.25 -16.76 26.62
CA PRO A 217 14.32 -17.66 26.21
C PRO A 217 14.04 -18.14 24.78
N ALA A 218 15.10 -18.20 23.96
CA ALA A 218 15.04 -18.83 22.66
C ALA A 218 14.43 -20.23 22.81
N PRO A 219 13.55 -20.70 21.89
CA PRO A 219 13.09 -22.08 21.90
C PRO A 219 14.34 -22.98 21.85
N GLY A 220 14.50 -23.75 22.90
CA GLY A 220 15.63 -24.65 23.09
C GLY A 220 15.74 -25.71 22.00
N GLU A 221 16.93 -26.16 21.82
CA GLU A 221 17.49 -27.25 21.03
C GLU A 221 16.60 -28.47 20.92
#